data_4e17dd917180b943128b77341ee0c837
#
_entry.id   4e17dd917180b943128b77341ee0c837
#
_cell.length_a   1.000
_cell.length_b   1.000
_cell.length_c   1.000
_cell.angle_alpha   90.00
_cell.angle_beta   90.00
_cell.angle_gamma   90.00
#
_symmetry.space_group_name_H-M   'P 1'
#
loop_
_entity.id
_entity.type
_entity.pdbx_description
1 polymer ?
#
loop_
_entity_poly.entity_id
_entity_poly.type
_entity_poly.pdbx_seq_one_letter_code
_entity_poly.pdbx_strand_id
1 'polypeptide(L)'
;YGNRTYQKRFTGSEQVVNYRTWIDMLKWGAFVKATYESDDDRFSASLGLRTDANNYSSEMRDLSEQLSPRLSVSYQLSKGLFLSGSIGLYYQLPAYTMLGFKDNNGELVNKTNLRFMSVSQKNIGLSWQINNQVELSAEGFYKDYDRIPYSIVDGIPMACKGNDYGVVGNEAVSSTAQGRSYGVEFMLKWIVAQKLNLSSSLTLFKSEYRNTKNDPYIASAWDNRFILNMSGTYSL
;
A
#
# COMPACT_ATOMS: atom_id res chain seq x y z
N TYR A 1 21.45 0.19 3.61
CA TYR A 1 22.73 -0.54 3.40
C TYR A 1 22.63 -1.37 2.15
N GLY A 2 23.36 -1.06 1.10
CA GLY A 2 23.48 -1.94 -0.05
C GLY A 2 24.52 -1.49 -1.04
N ASN A 3 25.65 -2.20 -1.10
CA ASN A 3 26.46 -2.27 -2.30
C ASN A 3 25.78 -3.29 -3.20
N ARG A 4 25.30 -2.86 -4.36
CA ARG A 4 24.79 -3.80 -5.38
C ARG A 4 25.33 -3.39 -6.72
N THR A 5 25.95 -4.35 -7.42
CA THR A 5 26.38 -4.22 -8.80
C THR A 5 25.31 -4.82 -9.69
N TYR A 6 24.83 -4.08 -10.68
CA TYR A 6 23.86 -4.57 -11.67
C TYR A 6 24.50 -4.64 -13.03
N GLN A 7 24.23 -5.73 -13.72
CA GLN A 7 24.48 -5.86 -15.16
C GLN A 7 23.13 -5.80 -15.87
N LYS A 8 22.85 -4.73 -16.60
CA LYS A 8 21.71 -4.62 -17.48
C LYS A 8 22.21 -4.83 -18.90
N ARG A 9 21.85 -5.97 -19.51
CA ARG A 9 22.12 -6.20 -20.94
C ARG A 9 21.06 -5.51 -21.77
N PHE A 10 21.41 -4.40 -22.40
CA PHE A 10 20.70 -3.89 -23.57
C PHE A 10 21.41 -4.42 -24.82
N THR A 11 20.63 -4.66 -25.89
CA THR A 11 21.14 -5.11 -27.20
C THR A 11 22.41 -4.35 -27.62
N GLY A 12 23.58 -4.94 -27.35
CA GLY A 12 24.86 -4.50 -27.88
C GLY A 12 25.86 -3.87 -26.90
N SER A 13 25.53 -3.54 -25.67
CA SER A 13 26.52 -3.07 -24.69
C SER A 13 26.18 -3.51 -23.27
N GLU A 14 27.20 -4.03 -22.59
CA GLU A 14 27.11 -4.38 -21.17
C GLU A 14 27.34 -3.11 -20.34
N GLN A 15 26.30 -2.60 -19.69
CA GLN A 15 26.44 -1.47 -18.77
C GLN A 15 26.53 -2.00 -17.36
N VAL A 16 27.72 -1.92 -16.76
CA VAL A 16 27.92 -2.22 -15.32
C VAL A 16 27.63 -0.95 -14.54
N VAL A 17 26.54 -0.97 -13.77
CA VAL A 17 26.19 0.14 -12.87
C VAL A 17 26.63 -0.24 -11.46
N ASN A 18 27.72 0.36 -10.97
CA ASN A 18 28.11 0.30 -9.58
C ASN A 18 27.40 1.43 -8.84
N TYR A 19 26.36 1.07 -8.06
CA TYR A 19 25.58 2.04 -7.34
C TYR A 19 25.78 1.94 -5.83
N ARG A 20 26.30 3.02 -5.22
CA ARG A 20 26.41 3.17 -3.77
C ARG A 20 25.87 4.53 -3.40
N THR A 21 24.87 4.56 -2.54
CA THR A 21 24.29 5.79 -2.05
C THR A 21 24.09 5.77 -0.54
N TRP A 22 24.14 6.95 0.06
CA TRP A 22 23.82 7.21 1.44
C TRP A 22 22.77 8.31 1.49
N ILE A 23 21.74 8.12 2.31
CA ILE A 23 20.72 9.12 2.60
C ILE A 23 20.66 9.23 4.11
N ASP A 24 20.92 10.44 4.61
CA ASP A 24 20.66 10.82 5.98
C ASP A 24 19.29 11.49 6.02
N MET A 25 18.35 10.88 6.73
CA MET A 25 16.98 11.35 6.79
C MET A 25 16.45 11.28 8.22
N LEU A 26 16.04 12.43 8.74
CA LEU A 26 15.26 12.53 9.96
C LEU A 26 13.78 12.50 9.61
N LYS A 27 13.01 11.68 10.31
CA LYS A 27 11.54 11.54 10.16
C LYS A 27 10.88 11.91 11.48
N TRP A 28 9.74 12.59 11.38
CA TRP A 28 8.89 12.92 12.52
C TRP A 28 7.44 12.84 12.11
N GLY A 29 6.55 12.75 13.07
CA GLY A 29 5.12 12.70 12.83
C GLY A 29 4.33 12.79 14.12
N ALA A 30 3.05 13.04 13.99
CA ALA A 30 2.12 13.10 15.09
C ALA A 30 0.81 12.40 14.71
N PHE A 31 0.10 11.88 15.69
CA PHE A 31 -1.24 11.33 15.47
C PHE A 31 -2.13 11.55 16.70
N VAL A 32 -3.43 11.63 16.43
CA VAL A 32 -4.48 11.62 17.44
C VAL A 32 -5.58 10.66 16.97
N LYS A 33 -6.18 9.95 17.92
CA LYS A 33 -7.29 9.04 17.67
C LYS A 33 -8.32 9.20 18.77
N ALA A 34 -9.60 9.32 18.38
CA ALA A 34 -10.75 9.23 19.28
C ALA A 34 -11.57 8.00 18.89
N THR A 35 -12.04 7.27 19.89
CA THR A 35 -12.92 6.11 19.69
C THR A 35 -14.14 6.30 20.56
N TYR A 36 -15.32 6.04 19.99
CA TYR A 36 -16.60 6.01 20.66
C TYR A 36 -17.17 4.60 20.57
N GLU A 37 -17.72 4.12 21.67
CA GLU A 37 -18.45 2.86 21.76
C GLU A 37 -19.80 3.15 22.42
N SER A 38 -20.89 2.61 21.87
CA SER A 38 -22.21 2.78 22.46
C SER A 38 -22.37 1.91 23.72
N ASP A 39 -23.23 2.33 24.64
CA ASP A 39 -23.46 1.62 25.92
C ASP A 39 -23.98 0.18 25.75
N ASP A 40 -24.59 -0.12 24.61
CA ASP A 40 -25.07 -1.46 24.25
C ASP A 40 -24.06 -2.30 23.46
N ASP A 41 -22.82 -1.82 23.30
CA ASP A 41 -21.72 -2.43 22.56
C ASP A 41 -22.03 -2.73 21.07
N ARG A 42 -23.14 -2.18 20.53
CA ARG A 42 -23.57 -2.47 19.16
C ARG A 42 -22.97 -1.56 18.12
N PHE A 43 -22.55 -0.37 18.51
CA PHE A 43 -21.97 0.62 17.61
C PHE A 43 -20.61 1.07 18.11
N SER A 44 -19.63 1.07 17.23
CA SER A 44 -18.33 1.70 17.47
C SER A 44 -17.93 2.58 16.31
N ALA A 45 -17.27 3.71 16.61
CA ALA A 45 -16.70 4.63 15.65
C ALA A 45 -15.33 5.09 16.11
N SER A 46 -14.37 5.17 15.18
CA SER A 46 -13.05 5.73 15.42
C SER A 46 -12.73 6.81 14.42
N LEU A 47 -12.30 7.96 14.89
CA LEU A 47 -11.79 9.07 14.10
C LEU A 47 -10.30 9.24 14.41
N GLY A 48 -9.47 9.22 13.38
CA GLY A 48 -8.02 9.40 13.49
C GLY A 48 -7.53 10.51 12.59
N LEU A 49 -6.50 11.19 13.04
CA LEU A 49 -5.74 12.15 12.24
C LEU A 49 -4.25 11.89 12.47
N ARG A 50 -3.52 11.74 11.38
CA ARG A 50 -2.07 11.53 11.41
C ARG A 50 -1.38 12.45 10.42
N THR A 51 -0.17 12.84 10.72
CA THR A 51 0.72 13.50 9.76
C THR A 51 2.15 13.02 9.96
N ASP A 52 2.89 12.91 8.86
CA ASP A 52 4.29 12.50 8.83
C ASP A 52 5.09 13.48 7.98
N ALA A 53 6.34 13.69 8.34
CA ALA A 53 7.25 14.54 7.59
C ALA A 53 8.70 14.04 7.68
N ASN A 54 9.57 14.57 6.83
CA ASN A 54 11.00 14.32 6.88
C ASN A 54 11.79 15.50 6.28
N ASN A 55 13.10 15.48 6.44
CA ASN A 55 13.98 16.55 5.96
C ASN A 55 14.56 16.31 4.56
N TYR A 56 14.00 15.37 3.78
CA TYR A 56 14.49 15.04 2.44
C TYR A 56 14.30 16.19 1.43
N SER A 57 13.10 16.77 1.40
CA SER A 57 12.77 17.92 0.56
C SER A 57 11.89 18.94 1.32
N SER A 58 11.73 20.14 0.78
CA SER A 58 10.83 21.16 1.34
C SER A 58 9.38 20.68 1.45
N GLU A 59 8.87 20.02 0.41
CA GLU A 59 7.50 19.50 0.35
C GLU A 59 7.27 18.32 1.31
N MET A 60 8.28 17.46 1.51
CA MET A 60 8.20 16.37 2.47
C MET A 60 8.38 16.80 3.92
N ARG A 61 8.80 18.05 4.15
CA ARG A 61 8.96 18.65 5.49
C ARG A 61 7.64 19.22 6.01
N ASP A 62 6.73 19.62 5.13
CA ASP A 62 5.48 20.25 5.50
C ASP A 62 4.47 19.21 6.00
N LEU A 63 4.16 19.28 7.31
CA LEU A 63 3.19 18.39 7.94
C LEU A 63 1.76 18.50 7.37
N SER A 64 1.39 19.65 6.81
CA SER A 64 0.06 19.86 6.23
C SER A 64 -0.15 19.09 4.92
N GLU A 65 0.91 18.81 4.18
CA GLU A 65 0.88 18.08 2.92
C GLU A 65 0.62 16.58 3.07
N GLN A 66 0.86 16.01 4.27
CA GLN A 66 0.67 14.59 4.58
C GLN A 66 -0.43 14.34 5.63
N LEU A 67 -1.43 15.23 5.68
CA LEU A 67 -2.53 15.07 6.62
C LEU A 67 -3.40 13.86 6.25
N SER A 68 -3.49 12.89 7.16
CA SER A 68 -4.12 11.57 6.98
C SER A 68 -5.35 11.42 7.87
N PRO A 69 -6.53 11.97 7.49
CA PRO A 69 -7.77 11.71 8.19
C PRO A 69 -8.26 10.29 7.93
N ARG A 70 -8.83 9.66 8.96
CA ARG A 70 -9.36 8.29 8.91
C ARG A 70 -10.62 8.19 9.74
N LEU A 71 -11.62 7.54 9.19
CA LEU A 71 -12.86 7.20 9.89
C LEU A 71 -13.13 5.71 9.73
N SER A 72 -13.49 5.05 10.79
CA SER A 72 -14.02 3.68 10.74
C SER A 72 -15.24 3.57 11.62
N VAL A 73 -16.21 2.78 11.18
CA VAL A 73 -17.44 2.51 11.90
C VAL A 73 -17.72 1.02 11.87
N SER A 74 -18.34 0.50 12.93
CA SER A 74 -18.83 -0.86 13.00
C SER A 74 -20.17 -0.87 13.70
N TYR A 75 -21.09 -1.69 13.20
CA TYR A 75 -22.42 -1.85 13.76
C TYR A 75 -22.82 -3.33 13.81
N GLN A 76 -23.26 -3.77 14.98
CA GLN A 76 -23.79 -5.12 15.18
C GLN A 76 -25.25 -5.20 14.71
N LEU A 77 -25.48 -5.79 13.53
CA LEU A 77 -26.80 -5.96 12.94
C LEU A 77 -27.65 -6.96 13.74
N SER A 78 -27.01 -8.06 14.15
CA SER A 78 -27.61 -9.10 15.01
C SER A 78 -26.50 -9.82 15.78
N LYS A 79 -26.86 -10.75 16.65
CA LYS A 79 -25.87 -11.49 17.44
C LYS A 79 -24.85 -12.18 16.50
N GLY A 80 -23.59 -11.79 16.65
CA GLY A 80 -22.50 -12.33 15.86
C GLY A 80 -22.38 -11.77 14.42
N LEU A 81 -23.30 -10.92 13.95
CA LEU A 81 -23.26 -10.32 12.61
C LEU A 81 -22.94 -8.83 12.69
N PHE A 82 -21.84 -8.42 12.08
CA PHE A 82 -21.32 -7.05 12.08
C PHE A 82 -21.19 -6.49 10.67
N LEU A 83 -21.64 -5.26 10.50
CA LEU A 83 -21.37 -4.43 9.33
C LEU A 83 -20.31 -3.42 9.71
N SER A 84 -19.25 -3.31 8.90
CA SER A 84 -18.17 -2.34 9.10
C SER A 84 -17.93 -1.52 7.85
N GLY A 85 -17.43 -0.31 8.04
CA GLY A 85 -17.00 0.57 6.95
C GLY A 85 -15.85 1.44 7.39
N SER A 86 -14.97 1.75 6.45
CA SER A 86 -13.88 2.69 6.72
C SER A 86 -13.55 3.53 5.48
N ILE A 87 -13.10 4.75 5.75
CA ILE A 87 -12.54 5.65 4.75
C ILE A 87 -11.32 6.34 5.33
N GLY A 88 -10.27 6.48 4.56
CA GLY A 88 -9.07 7.19 5.01
C GLY A 88 -8.17 7.61 3.88
N LEU A 89 -7.37 8.64 4.18
CA LEU A 89 -6.26 9.08 3.35
C LEU A 89 -4.96 8.64 4.03
N TYR A 90 -4.06 8.05 3.25
CA TYR A 90 -2.81 7.50 3.76
C TYR A 90 -1.66 8.00 2.90
N TYR A 91 -0.51 8.22 3.54
CA TYR A 91 0.72 8.63 2.86
C TYR A 91 1.83 7.61 3.12
N GLN A 92 2.63 7.37 2.10
CA GLN A 92 3.78 6.46 2.16
C GLN A 92 4.98 7.10 1.48
N LEU A 93 6.13 7.01 2.13
CA LEU A 93 7.39 7.44 1.54
C LEU A 93 7.74 6.54 0.35
N PRO A 94 8.19 7.10 -0.80
CA PRO A 94 8.76 6.33 -1.88
C PRO A 94 9.95 5.47 -1.43
N ALA A 95 10.27 4.42 -2.20
CA ALA A 95 11.36 3.53 -1.86
C ALA A 95 12.71 4.28 -1.76
N TYR A 96 13.55 3.89 -0.81
CA TYR A 96 14.86 4.52 -0.61
C TYR A 96 15.77 4.45 -1.82
N THR A 97 15.59 3.46 -2.69
CA THR A 97 16.31 3.35 -3.97
C THR A 97 16.00 4.54 -4.88
N MET A 98 14.74 5.00 -4.91
CA MET A 98 14.32 6.16 -5.68
C MET A 98 14.83 7.47 -5.04
N LEU A 99 14.69 7.59 -3.70
CA LEU A 99 15.14 8.76 -2.97
C LEU A 99 16.66 8.95 -3.04
N GLY A 100 17.41 7.84 -3.05
CA GLY A 100 18.87 7.85 -3.05
C GLY A 100 19.51 7.86 -4.44
N PHE A 101 18.73 7.88 -5.51
CA PHE A 101 19.29 7.88 -6.86
C PHE A 101 20.08 9.17 -7.14
N LYS A 102 21.33 9.01 -7.55
CA LYS A 102 22.27 10.09 -7.85
C LYS A 102 22.72 10.01 -9.30
N ASP A 103 22.99 11.17 -9.86
CA ASP A 103 23.66 11.30 -11.16
C ASP A 103 25.18 11.05 -11.05
N ASN A 104 25.87 11.20 -12.18
CA ASN A 104 27.32 11.05 -12.26
C ASN A 104 28.10 12.12 -11.45
N ASN A 105 27.46 13.23 -11.08
CA ASN A 105 28.02 14.29 -10.28
C ASN A 105 27.80 14.06 -8.77
N GLY A 106 27.06 12.99 -8.40
CA GLY A 106 26.70 12.67 -7.04
C GLY A 106 25.49 13.42 -6.49
N GLU A 107 24.74 14.13 -7.34
CA GLU A 107 23.55 14.88 -6.94
C GLU A 107 22.29 13.98 -6.91
N LEU A 108 21.41 14.21 -5.93
CA LEU A 108 20.16 13.48 -5.78
C LEU A 108 19.16 13.93 -6.85
N VAL A 109 19.04 13.15 -7.92
CA VAL A 109 18.21 13.46 -9.10
C VAL A 109 16.72 13.64 -8.76
N ASN A 110 16.21 12.81 -7.85
CA ASN A 110 14.78 12.74 -7.55
C ASN A 110 14.34 13.66 -6.41
N LYS A 111 15.25 14.48 -5.83
CA LYS A 111 14.99 15.26 -4.62
C LYS A 111 13.84 16.26 -4.78
N THR A 112 13.71 16.86 -5.95
CA THR A 112 12.67 17.87 -6.25
C THR A 112 11.41 17.27 -6.87
N ASN A 113 11.49 16.04 -7.39
CA ASN A 113 10.43 15.41 -8.18
C ASN A 113 9.62 14.36 -7.41
N LEU A 114 10.13 13.91 -6.26
CA LEU A 114 9.46 12.94 -5.41
C LEU A 114 8.75 13.58 -4.24
N ARG A 115 7.53 13.09 -4.02
CA ARG A 115 6.65 13.41 -2.89
C ARG A 115 6.22 12.13 -2.17
N PHE A 116 5.58 12.27 -1.02
CA PHE A 116 4.87 11.13 -0.45
C PHE A 116 3.80 10.64 -1.43
N MET A 117 3.79 9.34 -1.69
CA MET A 117 2.67 8.68 -2.38
C MET A 117 1.44 8.77 -1.49
N SER A 118 0.27 8.98 -2.08
CA SER A 118 -0.99 9.01 -1.35
C SER A 118 -1.96 7.96 -1.83
N VAL A 119 -2.82 7.48 -0.93
CA VAL A 119 -3.91 6.58 -1.25
C VAL A 119 -5.16 6.94 -0.46
N SER A 120 -6.26 7.19 -1.18
CA SER A 120 -7.61 7.22 -0.59
C SER A 120 -8.16 5.81 -0.61
N GLN A 121 -8.47 5.26 0.56
CA GLN A 121 -8.99 3.91 0.72
C GLN A 121 -10.39 3.94 1.30
N LYS A 122 -11.27 3.11 0.76
CA LYS A 122 -12.66 2.90 1.20
C LYS A 122 -12.90 1.41 1.30
N ASN A 123 -13.45 0.97 2.42
CA ASN A 123 -13.78 -0.43 2.67
C ASN A 123 -15.21 -0.52 3.20
N ILE A 124 -15.88 -1.60 2.85
CA ILE A 124 -17.13 -2.03 3.47
C ILE A 124 -17.08 -3.54 3.67
N GLY A 125 -17.42 -4.00 4.87
CA GLY A 125 -17.30 -5.39 5.24
C GLY A 125 -18.48 -5.90 6.04
N LEU A 126 -18.76 -7.18 5.87
CA LEU A 126 -19.70 -7.94 6.67
C LEU A 126 -18.93 -9.09 7.32
N SER A 127 -19.01 -9.23 8.63
CA SER A 127 -18.42 -10.32 9.41
C SER A 127 -19.50 -11.04 10.19
N TRP A 128 -19.52 -12.36 10.07
CA TRP A 128 -20.50 -13.19 10.73
C TRP A 128 -19.83 -14.30 11.53
N GLN A 129 -19.88 -14.16 12.85
CA GLN A 129 -19.53 -15.22 13.78
C GLN A 129 -20.75 -16.11 13.98
N ILE A 130 -20.86 -17.18 13.18
CA ILE A 130 -22.00 -18.10 13.19
C ILE A 130 -22.11 -18.79 14.56
N ASN A 131 -20.96 -19.19 15.10
CA ASN A 131 -20.82 -19.78 16.42
C ASN A 131 -19.37 -19.61 16.90
N ASN A 132 -19.01 -20.20 18.05
CA ASN A 132 -17.65 -20.11 18.59
C ASN A 132 -16.57 -20.81 17.74
N GLN A 133 -16.95 -21.53 16.70
CA GLN A 133 -16.06 -22.32 15.85
C GLN A 133 -15.95 -21.78 14.42
N VAL A 134 -16.94 -21.03 13.94
CA VAL A 134 -17.01 -20.61 12.53
C VAL A 134 -17.22 -19.10 12.44
N GLU A 135 -16.32 -18.44 11.75
CA GLU A 135 -16.38 -17.04 11.37
C GLU A 135 -16.23 -16.92 9.85
N LEU A 136 -17.15 -16.20 9.24
CA LEU A 136 -17.11 -15.81 7.81
C LEU A 136 -17.00 -14.29 7.71
N SER A 137 -16.22 -13.80 6.76
CA SER A 137 -16.27 -12.38 6.41
C SER A 137 -16.18 -12.17 4.91
N ALA A 138 -16.76 -11.06 4.47
CA ALA A 138 -16.65 -10.55 3.11
C ALA A 138 -16.39 -9.03 3.20
N GLU A 139 -15.36 -8.55 2.52
CA GLU A 139 -15.00 -7.13 2.45
C GLU A 139 -14.84 -6.69 1.00
N GLY A 140 -15.51 -5.61 0.62
CA GLY A 140 -15.24 -4.87 -0.60
C GLY A 140 -14.29 -3.71 -0.32
N PHE A 141 -13.31 -3.48 -1.19
CA PHE A 141 -12.38 -2.38 -1.06
C PHE A 141 -12.19 -1.62 -2.37
N TYR A 142 -11.90 -0.33 -2.23
CA TYR A 142 -11.49 0.55 -3.31
C TYR A 142 -10.37 1.46 -2.82
N LYS A 143 -9.25 1.46 -3.56
CA LYS A 143 -8.06 2.29 -3.31
C LYS A 143 -7.79 3.14 -4.53
N ASP A 144 -7.69 4.44 -4.34
CA ASP A 144 -7.34 5.42 -5.37
C ASP A 144 -5.98 6.02 -5.00
N TYR A 145 -4.99 5.79 -5.86
CA TYR A 145 -3.60 6.17 -5.62
C TYR A 145 -3.26 7.42 -6.41
N ASP A 146 -2.55 8.33 -5.77
CA ASP A 146 -2.00 9.53 -6.39
C ASP A 146 -0.54 9.72 -5.99
N ARG A 147 0.19 10.55 -6.74
CA ARG A 147 1.62 10.82 -6.53
C ARG A 147 2.48 9.55 -6.61
N ILE A 148 2.07 8.57 -7.40
CA ILE A 148 2.84 7.34 -7.60
C ILE A 148 4.07 7.64 -8.46
N PRO A 149 5.26 7.10 -8.12
CA PRO A 149 6.46 7.28 -8.91
C PRO A 149 6.28 6.77 -10.35
N TYR A 150 6.68 7.62 -11.29
CA TYR A 150 6.66 7.36 -12.73
C TYR A 150 8.08 7.38 -13.25
N SER A 151 8.49 6.35 -13.98
CA SER A 151 9.79 6.27 -14.63
C SER A 151 9.87 7.25 -15.79
N ILE A 152 10.76 8.24 -15.69
CA ILE A 152 11.02 9.18 -16.79
C ILE A 152 11.76 8.47 -17.94
N VAL A 153 12.54 7.44 -17.60
CA VAL A 153 13.36 6.69 -18.57
C VAL A 153 12.50 5.74 -19.41
N ASP A 154 11.64 4.96 -18.76
CA ASP A 154 10.86 3.91 -19.44
C ASP A 154 9.44 4.38 -19.82
N GLY A 155 9.02 5.55 -19.35
CA GLY A 155 7.71 6.11 -19.70
C GLY A 155 6.52 5.34 -19.10
N ILE A 156 6.69 4.70 -17.93
CA ILE A 156 5.63 3.92 -17.27
C ILE A 156 5.61 4.14 -15.76
N PRO A 157 4.45 3.97 -15.09
CA PRO A 157 4.38 3.97 -13.64
C PRO A 157 5.27 2.87 -13.03
N MET A 158 6.01 3.18 -11.97
CA MET A 158 6.90 2.23 -11.31
C MET A 158 6.17 0.97 -10.81
N ALA A 159 4.89 1.08 -10.46
CA ALA A 159 4.04 -0.04 -10.06
C ALA A 159 3.74 -1.02 -11.23
N CYS A 160 3.97 -0.62 -12.48
CA CYS A 160 3.79 -1.45 -13.66
C CYS A 160 5.11 -2.08 -14.15
N LYS A 161 6.26 -1.66 -13.59
CA LYS A 161 7.54 -2.30 -13.91
C LYS A 161 7.58 -3.70 -13.29
N GLY A 162 7.78 -4.70 -14.12
CA GLY A 162 7.96 -6.09 -13.68
C GLY A 162 9.13 -6.22 -12.71
N ASN A 163 9.11 -7.28 -11.93
CA ASN A 163 10.22 -7.68 -11.07
C ASN A 163 11.31 -8.37 -11.91
N ASP A 164 11.98 -7.63 -12.76
CA ASP A 164 13.33 -8.02 -13.11
C ASP A 164 14.14 -8.02 -11.81
N TYR A 165 14.85 -9.06 -11.50
CA TYR A 165 15.64 -9.27 -10.27
C TYR A 165 16.61 -8.12 -9.92
N GLY A 166 16.38 -6.93 -10.50
CA GLY A 166 17.10 -5.69 -10.30
C GLY A 166 16.50 -4.81 -9.19
N VAL A 167 17.22 -3.77 -8.83
CA VAL A 167 16.72 -2.73 -7.90
C VAL A 167 15.78 -1.84 -8.67
N VAL A 168 14.53 -1.84 -8.25
CA VAL A 168 13.52 -0.94 -8.79
C VAL A 168 13.76 0.48 -8.22
N GLY A 169 13.79 1.46 -9.11
CA GLY A 169 13.85 2.88 -8.72
C GLY A 169 15.22 3.53 -8.70
N ASN A 170 16.28 2.85 -9.10
CA ASN A 170 17.61 3.48 -9.32
C ASN A 170 17.67 4.24 -10.65
N GLU A 171 16.72 5.13 -10.87
CA GLU A 171 16.54 5.93 -12.07
C GLU A 171 15.83 7.26 -11.78
N ALA A 172 15.77 8.14 -12.77
CA ALA A 172 15.00 9.38 -12.70
C ALA A 172 13.50 9.08 -12.69
N VAL A 173 12.81 9.56 -11.65
CA VAL A 173 11.37 9.36 -11.45
C VAL A 173 10.68 10.66 -11.05
N SER A 174 9.38 10.75 -11.29
CA SER A 174 8.52 11.84 -10.84
C SER A 174 7.27 11.31 -10.15
N SER A 175 6.70 12.03 -9.19
CA SER A 175 5.46 11.66 -8.48
C SER A 175 4.22 12.11 -9.26
N THR A 176 4.05 11.62 -10.48
CA THR A 176 2.97 12.05 -11.41
C THR A 176 1.94 10.98 -11.70
N ALA A 177 2.27 9.71 -11.50
CA ALA A 177 1.37 8.62 -11.84
C ALA A 177 0.24 8.48 -10.83
N GLN A 178 -0.86 7.94 -11.32
CA GLN A 178 -2.07 7.63 -10.60
C GLN A 178 -2.41 6.15 -10.73
N GLY A 179 -3.17 5.60 -9.80
CA GLY A 179 -3.56 4.21 -9.85
C GLY A 179 -4.85 3.94 -9.12
N ARG A 180 -5.41 2.75 -9.33
CA ARG A 180 -6.54 2.24 -8.57
C ARG A 180 -6.41 0.75 -8.33
N SER A 181 -6.88 0.31 -7.19
CA SER A 181 -7.01 -1.10 -6.88
C SER A 181 -8.35 -1.33 -6.19
N TYR A 182 -9.12 -2.31 -6.68
CA TYR A 182 -10.43 -2.61 -6.13
C TYR A 182 -10.73 -4.09 -6.24
N GLY A 183 -11.54 -4.57 -5.32
CA GLY A 183 -11.86 -5.98 -5.27
C GLY A 183 -12.74 -6.35 -4.09
N VAL A 184 -12.86 -7.66 -3.92
CA VAL A 184 -13.56 -8.28 -2.79
C VAL A 184 -12.68 -9.35 -2.18
N GLU A 185 -12.74 -9.46 -0.87
CA GLU A 185 -12.06 -10.49 -0.09
C GLU A 185 -13.08 -11.29 0.72
N PHE A 186 -12.95 -12.61 0.69
CA PHE A 186 -13.71 -13.54 1.51
C PHE A 186 -12.75 -14.25 2.45
N MET A 187 -13.13 -14.41 3.71
CA MET A 187 -12.36 -15.14 4.69
C MET A 187 -13.25 -16.13 5.45
N LEU A 188 -12.72 -17.32 5.67
CA LEU A 188 -13.27 -18.34 6.54
C LEU A 188 -12.26 -18.67 7.63
N LYS A 189 -12.70 -18.65 8.90
CA LYS A 189 -11.99 -19.27 10.02
C LYS A 189 -12.87 -20.37 10.59
N TRP A 190 -12.28 -21.53 10.79
CA TRP A 190 -13.00 -22.70 11.29
C TRP A 190 -12.16 -23.50 12.28
N ILE A 191 -12.68 -23.70 13.48
CA ILE A 191 -12.10 -24.54 14.53
C ILE A 191 -12.80 -25.90 14.49
N VAL A 192 -12.12 -26.91 13.97
CA VAL A 192 -12.66 -28.27 13.82
C VAL A 192 -12.28 -29.09 15.05
N ALA A 193 -13.31 -29.65 15.71
CA ALA A 193 -13.13 -30.55 16.86
C ALA A 193 -12.20 -30.01 17.97
N GLN A 194 -12.11 -28.68 18.12
CA GLN A 194 -11.27 -27.99 19.11
C GLN A 194 -9.74 -28.18 18.94
N LYS A 195 -9.31 -28.93 17.93
CA LYS A 195 -7.90 -29.30 17.72
C LYS A 195 -7.33 -28.76 16.41
N LEU A 196 -8.13 -28.60 15.38
CA LEU A 196 -7.70 -28.14 14.06
C LEU A 196 -8.26 -26.75 13.78
N ASN A 197 -7.40 -25.75 13.68
CA ASN A 197 -7.75 -24.39 13.26
C ASN A 197 -7.47 -24.25 11.76
N LEU A 198 -8.49 -24.02 10.98
CA LEU A 198 -8.40 -23.74 9.54
C LEU A 198 -8.65 -22.26 9.28
N SER A 199 -7.85 -21.69 8.40
CA SER A 199 -8.05 -20.33 7.88
C SER A 199 -7.90 -20.34 6.37
N SER A 200 -8.84 -19.74 5.66
CA SER A 200 -8.79 -19.58 4.21
C SER A 200 -9.20 -18.16 3.85
N SER A 201 -8.50 -17.56 2.89
CA SER A 201 -8.90 -16.29 2.29
C SER A 201 -8.84 -16.37 0.76
N LEU A 202 -9.83 -15.78 0.10
CA LEU A 202 -9.91 -15.61 -1.34
C LEU A 202 -10.07 -14.12 -1.63
N THR A 203 -9.11 -13.53 -2.32
CA THR A 203 -9.18 -12.14 -2.78
C THR A 203 -9.32 -12.12 -4.31
N LEU A 204 -10.36 -11.47 -4.81
CA LEU A 204 -10.56 -11.19 -6.24
C LEU A 204 -10.37 -9.69 -6.43
N PHE A 205 -9.40 -9.29 -7.26
CA PHE A 205 -9.08 -7.86 -7.39
C PHE A 205 -8.51 -7.48 -8.74
N LYS A 206 -8.49 -6.17 -8.99
CA LYS A 206 -7.79 -5.53 -10.10
C LYS A 206 -6.91 -4.40 -9.57
N SER A 207 -5.70 -4.28 -10.10
CA SER A 207 -4.75 -3.23 -9.76
C SER A 207 -4.11 -2.67 -11.04
N GLU A 208 -4.31 -1.38 -11.30
CA GLU A 208 -3.90 -0.74 -12.54
C GLU A 208 -3.48 0.72 -12.31
N TYR A 209 -2.55 1.20 -13.13
CA TYR A 209 -1.96 2.52 -13.03
C TYR A 209 -1.90 3.22 -14.38
N ARG A 210 -1.77 4.55 -14.35
CA ARG A 210 -1.58 5.42 -15.53
C ARG A 210 -0.71 6.61 -15.17
N ASN A 211 -0.10 7.26 -16.14
CA ASN A 211 0.68 8.47 -15.85
C ASN A 211 -0.21 9.69 -15.61
N THR A 212 -1.12 9.97 -16.53
CA THR A 212 -2.05 11.09 -16.41
C THR A 212 -3.51 10.63 -16.51
N LYS A 213 -4.46 11.55 -16.24
CA LYS A 213 -5.90 11.24 -16.36
C LYS A 213 -6.32 10.85 -17.78
N ASN A 214 -5.57 11.28 -18.77
CA ASN A 214 -5.87 11.04 -20.19
C ASN A 214 -5.26 9.74 -20.72
N ASP A 215 -4.32 9.15 -19.98
CA ASP A 215 -3.67 7.90 -20.38
C ASP A 215 -4.51 6.67 -20.05
N PRO A 216 -4.43 5.61 -20.83
CA PRO A 216 -5.07 4.34 -20.49
C PRO A 216 -4.45 3.74 -19.22
N TYR A 217 -5.26 2.99 -18.48
CA TYR A 217 -4.77 2.20 -17.37
C TYR A 217 -3.98 0.98 -17.85
N ILE A 218 -2.85 0.73 -17.21
CA ILE A 218 -1.97 -0.42 -17.42
C ILE A 218 -2.01 -1.26 -16.15
N ALA A 219 -2.14 -2.58 -16.29
CA ALA A 219 -2.11 -3.51 -15.15
C ALA A 219 -0.80 -3.37 -14.36
N SER A 220 -0.88 -3.38 -13.04
CA SER A 220 0.31 -3.42 -12.21
C SER A 220 1.04 -4.74 -12.34
N ALA A 221 2.32 -4.78 -12.00
CA ALA A 221 3.11 -6.02 -11.92
C ALA A 221 2.54 -7.03 -10.90
N TRP A 222 1.66 -6.60 -10.02
CA TRP A 222 1.04 -7.38 -8.94
C TRP A 222 -0.44 -7.72 -9.20
N ASP A 223 -0.96 -7.44 -10.40
CA ASP A 223 -2.37 -7.71 -10.76
C ASP A 223 -2.61 -9.21 -11.01
N ASN A 224 -2.57 -10.00 -9.96
CA ASN A 224 -2.76 -11.46 -10.01
C ASN A 224 -4.21 -11.89 -10.23
N ARG A 225 -5.16 -10.95 -10.27
CA ARG A 225 -6.62 -11.17 -10.42
C ARG A 225 -7.27 -11.91 -9.26
N PHE A 226 -6.66 -12.98 -8.76
CA PHE A 226 -7.10 -13.69 -7.57
C PHE A 226 -5.91 -14.19 -6.74
N ILE A 227 -6.10 -14.23 -5.44
CA ILE A 227 -5.15 -14.82 -4.49
C ILE A 227 -5.96 -15.71 -3.56
N LEU A 228 -5.57 -16.99 -3.46
CA LEU A 228 -6.11 -17.94 -2.50
C LEU A 228 -5.02 -18.31 -1.50
N ASN A 229 -5.31 -18.12 -0.22
CA ASN A 229 -4.46 -18.56 0.88
C ASN A 229 -5.23 -19.56 1.74
N MET A 230 -4.56 -20.62 2.16
CA MET A 230 -5.10 -21.62 3.09
C MET A 230 -4.03 -21.98 4.10
N SER A 231 -4.43 -22.06 5.35
CA SER A 231 -3.55 -22.53 6.46
C SER A 231 -4.32 -23.40 7.42
N GLY A 232 -3.60 -24.31 8.08
CA GLY A 232 -4.16 -25.18 9.10
C GLY A 232 -3.14 -25.41 10.22
N THR A 233 -3.60 -25.35 11.48
CA THR A 233 -2.80 -25.64 12.67
C THR A 233 -3.50 -26.71 13.49
N TYR A 234 -2.80 -27.80 13.76
CA TYR A 234 -3.30 -28.89 14.59
C TYR A 234 -2.61 -28.88 15.96
N SER A 235 -3.42 -28.89 17.02
CA SER A 235 -2.94 -28.98 18.40
C SER A 235 -2.99 -30.45 18.86
N LEU A 236 -1.85 -31.00 19.28
CA LEU A 236 -1.67 -32.39 19.77
C LEU A 236 -2.21 -32.55 21.19
#